data_042a8b310c5cf06def4c4666a319445c
#
_entry.id   042a8b310c5cf06def4c4666a319445c
#
_cell.length_a   1.000
_cell.length_b   1.000
_cell.length_c   1.000
_cell.angle_alpha   90.00
_cell.angle_beta   90.00
_cell.angle_gamma   90.00
#
_symmetry.space_group_name_H-M   'P 1'
#
loop_
_entity.id
_entity.type
_entity.pdbx_description
1 polymer ?
#
loop_
_entity_poly.entity_id
_entity_poly.type
_entity_poly.pdbx_seq_one_letter_code
_entity_poly.pdbx_strand_id
1 'polypeptide(L)'
;GLYITSSPGVLTGSDGYKMFLSNGTYNFYAVSDNFSTIPPTFTSGVSDPLFNGIDYLWWSAIQQDVNSSQINIPIVYGHVATQVVVELTGGEGITINQLVSAMITPPVVGATMDLGTGIITPATAFGKADKMGINGLTAQYIMLPIRHTAPMTLTLEISADNENSTRTYTTQVPLPDGELKAGNS
;
A
#
# COMPACT_ATOMS: atom_id res chain seq x y z
N GLY A 1 0.32 -15.02 15.69
CA GLY A 1 0.92 -14.17 16.72
C GLY A 1 1.30 -12.80 16.17
N LEU A 2 1.39 -11.82 17.04
CA LEU A 2 1.84 -10.48 16.70
C LEU A 2 3.34 -10.35 16.96
N TYR A 3 4.06 -9.76 16.01
CA TYR A 3 5.49 -9.47 16.10
C TYR A 3 5.74 -7.99 15.83
N ILE A 4 6.77 -7.45 16.46
CA ILE A 4 7.24 -6.09 16.27
C ILE A 4 8.68 -6.09 15.77
N THR A 5 9.07 -5.10 14.99
CA THR A 5 10.46 -4.88 14.59
C THR A 5 11.22 -4.27 15.76
N SER A 6 12.08 -5.05 16.41
CA SER A 6 12.90 -4.58 17.55
C SER A 6 14.19 -3.92 17.10
N SER A 7 14.71 -4.28 15.93
CA SER A 7 15.81 -3.63 15.22
C SER A 7 15.73 -4.00 13.73
N PRO A 8 16.45 -3.32 12.83
CA PRO A 8 16.41 -3.63 11.42
C PRO A 8 16.63 -5.12 11.15
N GLY A 9 15.67 -5.77 10.50
CA GLY A 9 15.69 -7.20 10.17
C GLY A 9 15.42 -8.17 11.32
N VAL A 10 15.06 -7.68 12.52
CA VAL A 10 14.78 -8.53 13.68
C VAL A 10 13.33 -8.36 14.13
N LEU A 11 12.55 -9.44 14.05
CA LEU A 11 11.19 -9.52 14.57
C LEU A 11 11.19 -10.17 15.96
N THR A 12 10.54 -9.53 16.91
CA THR A 12 10.34 -10.02 18.28
C THR A 12 8.84 -10.15 18.55
N GLY A 13 8.43 -11.27 19.14
CA GLY A 13 7.03 -11.46 19.51
C GLY A 13 6.57 -10.38 20.49
N SER A 14 5.44 -9.75 20.21
CA SER A 14 4.82 -8.77 21.09
C SER A 14 4.48 -9.42 22.43
N ASP A 15 4.72 -8.69 23.53
CA ASP A 15 4.46 -9.14 24.89
C ASP A 15 5.09 -10.50 25.24
N GLY A 16 6.26 -10.77 24.65
CA GLY A 16 6.98 -12.03 24.87
C GLY A 16 6.38 -13.24 24.16
N TYR A 17 5.50 -13.03 23.16
CA TYR A 17 4.93 -14.11 22.39
C TYR A 17 6.00 -15.00 21.75
N LYS A 18 5.83 -16.32 21.89
CA LYS A 18 6.66 -17.34 21.23
C LYS A 18 5.75 -18.34 20.53
N MET A 19 6.09 -18.65 19.28
CA MET A 19 5.39 -19.68 18.53
C MET A 19 6.01 -21.05 18.86
N PHE A 20 5.22 -21.92 19.45
CA PHE A 20 5.61 -23.31 19.70
C PHE A 20 4.88 -24.23 18.72
N LEU A 21 5.63 -25.07 18.04
CA LEU A 21 5.12 -26.01 17.05
C LEU A 21 5.64 -27.41 17.37
N SER A 22 4.82 -28.43 17.14
CA SER A 22 5.25 -29.83 17.13
C SER A 22 6.04 -30.12 15.85
N ASN A 23 6.77 -31.23 15.81
CA ASN A 23 7.38 -31.70 14.56
C ASN A 23 6.29 -31.91 13.51
N GLY A 24 6.54 -31.43 12.30
CA GLY A 24 5.57 -31.50 11.19
C GLY A 24 5.89 -30.51 10.08
N THR A 25 5.09 -30.53 9.04
CA THR A 25 5.18 -29.63 7.91
C THR A 25 4.11 -28.54 8.03
N TYR A 26 4.51 -27.28 7.89
CA TYR A 26 3.66 -26.10 8.11
C TYR A 26 3.74 -25.11 6.97
N ASN A 27 2.66 -24.36 6.79
CA ASN A 27 2.64 -23.16 5.97
C ASN A 27 2.70 -21.94 6.89
N PHE A 28 3.63 -21.02 6.60
CA PHE A 28 3.78 -19.78 7.33
C PHE A 28 3.35 -18.62 6.45
N TYR A 29 2.66 -17.67 7.03
CA TYR A 29 2.22 -16.44 6.40
C TYR A 29 2.53 -15.27 7.32
N ALA A 30 2.94 -14.15 6.74
CA ALA A 30 3.18 -12.92 7.47
C ALA A 30 2.56 -11.73 6.72
N VAL A 31 1.91 -10.85 7.46
CA VAL A 31 1.30 -9.62 6.95
C VAL A 31 1.76 -8.45 7.81
N SER A 32 2.05 -7.34 7.18
CA SER A 32 2.38 -6.07 7.83
C SER A 32 1.69 -4.93 7.10
N ASP A 33 1.46 -3.83 7.77
CA ASP A 33 0.99 -2.57 7.18
C ASP A 33 2.13 -1.57 6.94
N ASN A 34 3.38 -2.01 7.08
CA ASN A 34 4.59 -1.18 6.97
C ASN A 34 4.52 0.11 7.83
N PHE A 35 3.83 0.06 8.94
CA PHE A 35 3.60 1.18 9.85
C PHE A 35 3.62 0.70 11.31
N SER A 36 3.31 1.58 12.25
CA SER A 36 3.24 1.26 13.68
C SER A 36 1.83 0.84 14.15
N THR A 37 0.90 0.63 13.22
CA THR A 37 -0.46 0.19 13.49
C THR A 37 -0.55 -1.33 13.57
N ILE A 38 -1.70 -1.84 14.02
CA ILE A 38 -1.94 -3.28 14.07
C ILE A 38 -2.36 -3.74 12.68
N PRO A 39 -1.68 -4.76 12.09
CA PRO A 39 -2.08 -5.33 10.81
C PRO A 39 -3.52 -5.84 10.83
N PRO A 40 -4.19 -5.94 9.66
CA PRO A 40 -5.57 -6.43 9.58
C PRO A 40 -5.71 -7.82 10.19
N THR A 41 -6.83 -8.08 10.87
CA THR A 41 -7.19 -9.39 11.37
C THR A 41 -7.64 -10.30 10.22
N PHE A 42 -7.40 -11.59 10.35
CA PHE A 42 -7.84 -12.59 9.38
C PHE A 42 -8.80 -13.59 10.02
N THR A 43 -9.95 -13.80 9.38
CA THR A 43 -10.93 -14.82 9.74
C THR A 43 -11.07 -15.81 8.59
N SER A 44 -10.83 -17.09 8.85
CA SER A 44 -10.86 -18.16 7.82
C SER A 44 -10.04 -17.83 6.56
N GLY A 45 -8.87 -17.18 6.74
CA GLY A 45 -7.96 -16.83 5.65
C GLY A 45 -8.30 -15.55 4.90
N VAL A 46 -9.32 -14.81 5.30
CA VAL A 46 -9.73 -13.53 4.67
C VAL A 46 -9.51 -12.40 5.67
N SER A 47 -8.90 -11.31 5.21
CA SER A 47 -8.66 -10.13 6.06
C SER A 47 -9.94 -9.37 6.37
N ASP A 48 -9.93 -8.60 7.46
CA ASP A 48 -10.84 -7.49 7.63
C ASP A 48 -10.74 -6.52 6.43
N PRO A 49 -11.75 -5.66 6.20
CA PRO A 49 -11.72 -4.65 5.14
C PRO A 49 -10.47 -3.78 5.18
N LEU A 50 -9.82 -3.62 4.04
CA LEU A 50 -8.60 -2.84 3.87
C LEU A 50 -8.93 -1.40 3.47
N PHE A 51 -7.94 -0.51 3.67
CA PHE A 51 -8.06 0.93 3.43
C PHE A 51 -6.97 1.41 2.47
N ASN A 52 -7.26 2.48 1.73
CA ASN A 52 -6.23 3.20 0.97
C ASN A 52 -5.30 3.97 1.92
N GLY A 53 -4.13 4.37 1.43
CA GLY A 53 -3.13 5.09 2.21
C GLY A 53 -2.23 4.18 3.06
N ILE A 54 -2.44 2.88 3.04
CA ILE A 54 -1.69 1.90 3.82
C ILE A 54 -0.88 0.99 2.89
N ASP A 55 0.41 0.85 3.17
CA ASP A 55 1.33 -0.03 2.45
C ASP A 55 1.29 -1.44 3.04
N TYR A 56 0.34 -2.24 2.58
CA TYR A 56 0.24 -3.63 3.00
C TYR A 56 1.35 -4.47 2.40
N LEU A 57 1.98 -5.25 3.27
CA LEU A 57 3.05 -6.19 2.93
C LEU A 57 2.58 -7.62 3.23
N TRP A 58 2.94 -8.55 2.36
CA TRP A 58 2.62 -9.96 2.51
C TRP A 58 3.82 -10.83 2.20
N TRP A 59 3.87 -12.01 2.85
CA TRP A 59 4.87 -13.03 2.63
C TRP A 59 4.31 -14.41 3.00
N SER A 60 4.83 -15.46 2.33
CA SER A 60 4.55 -16.85 2.70
C SER A 60 5.77 -17.75 2.55
N ALA A 61 5.80 -18.83 3.34
CA ALA A 61 6.66 -19.99 3.15
C ALA A 61 5.81 -21.24 3.30
N ILE A 62 5.69 -21.99 2.23
CA ILE A 62 4.81 -23.15 2.13
C ILE A 62 5.61 -24.42 2.37
N GLN A 63 4.99 -25.43 3.05
CA GLN A 63 5.55 -26.74 3.30
C GLN A 63 6.94 -26.72 4.00
N GLN A 64 7.07 -25.88 5.02
CA GLN A 64 8.29 -25.81 5.83
C GLN A 64 8.30 -26.92 6.87
N ASP A 65 9.37 -27.73 6.86
CA ASP A 65 9.57 -28.79 7.84
C ASP A 65 10.09 -28.22 9.17
N VAL A 66 9.33 -28.48 10.24
CA VAL A 66 9.70 -28.19 11.61
C VAL A 66 10.11 -29.50 12.27
N ASN A 67 11.41 -29.74 12.39
CA ASN A 67 11.97 -31.00 12.90
C ASN A 67 13.11 -30.79 13.92
N SER A 68 13.32 -29.56 14.36
CA SER A 68 14.33 -29.20 15.33
C SER A 68 13.75 -28.30 16.44
N SER A 69 14.47 -28.20 17.55
CA SER A 69 14.06 -27.37 18.71
C SER A 69 14.05 -25.87 18.41
N GLN A 70 14.71 -25.45 17.34
CA GLN A 70 14.73 -24.07 16.88
C GLN A 70 14.86 -24.05 15.34
N ILE A 71 14.01 -23.28 14.70
CA ILE A 71 14.08 -23.02 13.25
C ILE A 71 14.15 -21.51 13.03
N ASN A 72 14.86 -21.11 12.00
CA ASN A 72 14.90 -19.74 11.52
C ASN A 72 14.15 -19.66 10.19
N ILE A 73 13.15 -18.80 10.10
CA ILE A 73 12.33 -18.62 8.92
C ILE A 73 12.56 -17.17 8.43
N PRO A 74 13.34 -16.98 7.34
CA PRO A 74 13.55 -15.65 6.79
C PRO A 74 12.26 -15.12 6.17
N ILE A 75 11.88 -13.88 6.49
CA ILE A 75 10.71 -13.21 5.94
C ILE A 75 11.19 -12.10 5.01
N VAL A 76 10.77 -12.15 3.75
CA VAL A 76 11.03 -11.11 2.74
C VAL A 76 9.69 -10.64 2.20
N TYR A 77 9.20 -9.54 2.73
CA TYR A 77 7.91 -9.00 2.35
C TYR A 77 7.87 -8.48 0.92
N GLY A 78 6.75 -8.72 0.24
CA GLY A 78 6.37 -8.04 -1.00
C GLY A 78 5.23 -7.04 -0.75
N HIS A 79 5.25 -5.92 -1.47
CA HIS A 79 4.15 -4.96 -1.46
C HIS A 79 2.93 -5.53 -2.17
N VAL A 80 1.73 -5.36 -1.61
CA VAL A 80 0.47 -5.82 -2.19
C VAL A 80 -0.53 -4.67 -2.43
N ALA A 81 -0.14 -3.44 -2.13
CA ALA A 81 -0.79 -2.21 -2.55
C ALA A 81 -0.03 -1.59 -3.74
N THR A 82 -0.58 -0.54 -4.35
CA THR A 82 0.02 0.18 -5.48
C THR A 82 0.37 1.59 -5.07
N GLN A 83 1.61 2.02 -5.33
CA GLN A 83 2.00 3.42 -5.17
C GLN A 83 1.77 4.18 -6.48
N VAL A 84 1.06 5.32 -6.38
CA VAL A 84 0.94 6.30 -7.46
C VAL A 84 1.79 7.52 -7.12
N VAL A 85 2.68 7.88 -8.03
CA VAL A 85 3.56 9.05 -7.90
C VAL A 85 3.24 10.02 -9.03
N VAL A 86 3.09 11.28 -8.67
CA VAL A 86 2.85 12.39 -9.61
C VAL A 86 3.99 13.38 -9.45
N GLU A 87 4.76 13.60 -10.50
CA GLU A 87 5.82 14.59 -10.55
C GLU A 87 5.37 15.78 -11.42
N LEU A 88 5.58 16.99 -10.92
CA LEU A 88 5.27 18.21 -11.65
C LEU A 88 6.53 18.78 -12.28
N THR A 89 6.43 19.08 -13.58
CA THR A 89 7.46 19.76 -14.32
C THR A 89 6.85 20.98 -15.02
N GLY A 90 7.50 22.12 -14.90
CA GLY A 90 7.11 23.33 -15.64
C GLY A 90 7.32 23.14 -17.14
N GLY A 91 6.40 23.65 -17.94
CA GLY A 91 6.61 23.80 -19.38
C GLY A 91 7.64 24.86 -19.72
N GLU A 92 7.88 25.07 -21.02
CA GLU A 92 8.83 26.10 -21.48
C GLU A 92 8.45 27.49 -20.94
N GLY A 93 9.39 28.13 -20.25
CA GLY A 93 9.22 29.46 -19.68
C GLY A 93 8.36 29.50 -18.40
N ILE A 94 7.94 28.35 -17.87
CA ILE A 94 7.11 28.28 -16.65
C ILE A 94 7.92 27.66 -15.50
N THR A 95 7.98 28.38 -14.39
CA THR A 95 8.56 27.87 -13.14
C THR A 95 7.45 27.54 -12.15
N ILE A 96 7.34 26.28 -11.76
CA ILE A 96 6.45 25.86 -10.67
C ILE A 96 7.16 26.13 -9.34
N ASN A 97 6.58 27.01 -8.53
CA ASN A 97 7.16 27.40 -7.25
C ASN A 97 6.79 26.39 -6.14
N GLN A 98 5.54 25.93 -6.16
CA GLN A 98 5.02 25.04 -5.11
C GLN A 98 3.84 24.21 -5.60
N LEU A 99 3.82 22.94 -5.21
CA LEU A 99 2.62 22.12 -5.19
C LEU A 99 1.95 22.29 -3.81
N VAL A 100 0.83 23.00 -3.77
CA VAL A 100 0.15 23.37 -2.53
C VAL A 100 -0.74 22.25 -2.02
N SER A 101 -1.51 21.63 -2.92
CA SER A 101 -2.30 20.44 -2.62
C SER A 101 -2.38 19.48 -3.81
N ALA A 102 -2.59 18.21 -3.51
CA ALA A 102 -2.87 17.17 -4.49
C ALA A 102 -3.95 16.23 -3.95
N MET A 103 -4.97 15.97 -4.76
CA MET A 103 -6.09 15.10 -4.45
C MET A 103 -6.25 14.09 -5.57
N ILE A 104 -6.47 12.82 -5.22
CA ILE A 104 -6.73 11.74 -6.20
C ILE A 104 -8.01 11.00 -5.81
N THR A 105 -8.73 10.43 -6.78
CA THR A 105 -9.88 9.55 -6.51
C THR A 105 -9.41 8.11 -6.42
N PRO A 106 -9.18 7.56 -5.21
CA PRO A 106 -8.73 6.19 -5.03
C PRO A 106 -9.89 5.20 -5.23
N PRO A 107 -9.62 3.87 -5.26
CA PRO A 107 -10.65 2.84 -5.17
C PRO A 107 -11.54 3.01 -3.95
N VAL A 108 -12.78 2.52 -4.02
CA VAL A 108 -13.61 2.39 -2.80
C VAL A 108 -12.90 1.47 -1.79
N VAL A 109 -13.01 1.80 -0.52
CA VAL A 109 -12.48 0.98 0.58
C VAL A 109 -13.31 -0.29 0.77
N GLY A 110 -12.76 -1.26 1.50
CA GLY A 110 -13.48 -2.48 1.88
C GLY A 110 -13.08 -3.72 1.10
N ALA A 111 -12.08 -3.62 0.21
CA ALA A 111 -11.44 -4.80 -0.38
C ALA A 111 -10.81 -5.67 0.72
N THR A 112 -10.71 -6.97 0.49
CA THR A 112 -10.11 -7.94 1.41
C THR A 112 -8.92 -8.63 0.78
N MET A 113 -7.99 -9.10 1.61
CA MET A 113 -6.83 -9.89 1.20
C MET A 113 -7.05 -11.36 1.55
N ASP A 114 -6.70 -12.25 0.64
CA ASP A 114 -6.57 -13.68 0.91
C ASP A 114 -5.20 -13.97 1.54
N LEU A 115 -5.18 -14.57 2.73
CA LEU A 115 -3.95 -14.85 3.47
C LEU A 115 -3.03 -15.83 2.74
N GLY A 116 -3.62 -16.81 2.05
CA GLY A 116 -2.86 -17.86 1.38
C GLY A 116 -2.08 -17.39 0.17
N THR A 117 -2.55 -16.34 -0.49
CA THR A 117 -2.00 -15.84 -1.75
C THR A 117 -1.49 -14.41 -1.68
N GLY A 118 -1.88 -13.63 -0.66
CA GLY A 118 -1.62 -12.18 -0.58
C GLY A 118 -2.43 -11.35 -1.57
N ILE A 119 -3.33 -11.95 -2.32
CA ILE A 119 -4.11 -11.25 -3.34
C ILE A 119 -5.20 -10.40 -2.66
N ILE A 120 -5.20 -9.11 -3.00
CA ILE A 120 -6.30 -8.21 -2.67
C ILE A 120 -7.28 -8.21 -3.85
N THR A 121 -8.56 -8.48 -3.56
CA THR A 121 -9.61 -8.41 -4.59
C THR A 121 -9.72 -6.98 -5.11
N PRO A 122 -9.51 -6.74 -6.42
CA PRO A 122 -9.59 -5.39 -6.98
C PRO A 122 -10.97 -4.77 -6.79
N ALA A 123 -11.02 -3.50 -6.39
CA ALA A 123 -12.24 -2.72 -6.41
C ALA A 123 -12.72 -2.49 -7.87
N THR A 124 -14.02 -2.24 -8.04
CA THR A 124 -14.63 -1.96 -9.35
C THR A 124 -15.28 -0.58 -9.41
N ALA A 125 -15.02 0.26 -8.43
CA ALA A 125 -15.52 1.63 -8.35
C ALA A 125 -14.52 2.54 -7.66
N PHE A 126 -14.58 3.84 -7.98
CA PHE A 126 -13.82 4.87 -7.29
C PHE A 126 -14.53 5.38 -6.04
N GLY A 127 -13.76 5.70 -5.02
CA GLY A 127 -14.20 6.35 -3.79
C GLY A 127 -14.26 7.87 -3.92
N LYS A 128 -14.28 8.53 -2.78
CA LYS A 128 -14.15 10.00 -2.71
C LYS A 128 -12.68 10.39 -2.91
N ALA A 129 -12.47 11.60 -3.43
CA ALA A 129 -11.15 12.17 -3.54
C ALA A 129 -10.47 12.25 -2.16
N ASP A 130 -9.20 11.88 -2.12
CA ASP A 130 -8.38 11.87 -0.91
C ASP A 130 -7.04 12.56 -1.15
N LYS A 131 -6.43 13.04 -0.05
CA LYS A 131 -5.19 13.81 -0.12
C LYS A 131 -3.99 12.91 -0.39
N MET A 132 -3.15 13.33 -1.31
CA MET A 132 -1.84 12.75 -1.54
C MET A 132 -0.79 13.35 -0.58
N GLY A 133 0.20 12.56 -0.18
CA GLY A 133 1.39 13.08 0.50
C GLY A 133 2.25 13.90 -0.47
N ILE A 134 2.71 15.08 -0.07
CA ILE A 134 3.50 15.98 -0.91
C ILE A 134 4.92 16.09 -0.38
N ASN A 135 5.89 16.01 -1.31
CA ASN A 135 7.29 16.28 -1.05
C ASN A 135 7.85 17.11 -2.21
N GLY A 136 8.07 18.40 -1.99
CA GLY A 136 8.47 19.35 -3.05
C GLY A 136 7.42 19.45 -4.15
N LEU A 137 7.78 19.10 -5.38
CA LEU A 137 6.89 19.09 -6.55
C LEU A 137 6.37 17.66 -6.87
N THR A 138 6.54 16.73 -5.96
CA THR A 138 6.06 15.35 -6.10
C THR A 138 4.91 15.11 -5.13
N ALA A 139 3.85 14.46 -5.61
CA ALA A 139 2.77 13.93 -4.79
C ALA A 139 2.72 12.41 -4.90
N GLN A 140 2.45 11.73 -3.79
CA GLN A 140 2.38 10.26 -3.77
C GLN A 140 1.16 9.78 -2.97
N TYR A 141 0.63 8.64 -3.37
CA TYR A 141 -0.48 7.99 -2.69
C TYR A 141 -0.40 6.48 -2.85
N ILE A 142 -0.67 5.75 -1.77
CA ILE A 142 -0.75 4.28 -1.78
C ILE A 142 -2.23 3.90 -1.84
N MET A 143 -2.60 3.06 -2.78
CA MET A 143 -3.98 2.63 -2.96
C MET A 143 -4.12 1.14 -3.18
N LEU A 144 -5.31 0.65 -2.88
CA LEU A 144 -5.72 -0.72 -3.15
C LEU A 144 -5.82 -0.98 -4.65
N PRO A 145 -5.69 -2.23 -5.11
CA PRO A 145 -5.91 -2.58 -6.51
C PRO A 145 -7.31 -2.21 -6.98
N ILE A 146 -7.41 -1.75 -8.22
CA ILE A 146 -8.69 -1.44 -8.89
C ILE A 146 -8.68 -1.94 -10.32
N ARG A 147 -9.85 -2.42 -10.77
CA ARG A 147 -10.14 -2.72 -12.18
C ARG A 147 -11.31 -1.86 -12.62
N HIS A 148 -11.05 -0.91 -13.51
CA HIS A 148 -12.07 0.02 -14.01
C HIS A 148 -11.68 0.60 -15.38
N THR A 149 -12.66 0.87 -16.23
CA THR A 149 -12.41 1.44 -17.57
C THR A 149 -12.25 2.97 -17.56
N ALA A 150 -12.87 3.66 -16.60
CA ALA A 150 -12.71 5.10 -16.47
C ALA A 150 -11.39 5.44 -15.76
N PRO A 151 -10.78 6.59 -16.09
CA PRO A 151 -9.58 7.07 -15.42
C PRO A 151 -9.87 7.58 -13.99
N MET A 152 -8.84 7.65 -13.17
CA MET A 152 -8.86 8.37 -11.90
C MET A 152 -8.88 9.88 -12.14
N THR A 153 -9.49 10.65 -11.24
CA THR A 153 -9.40 12.11 -11.26
C THR A 153 -8.29 12.56 -10.33
N LEU A 154 -7.41 13.42 -10.84
CA LEU A 154 -6.35 14.10 -10.10
C LEU A 154 -6.64 15.60 -10.09
N THR A 155 -6.64 16.21 -8.90
CA THR A 155 -6.80 17.66 -8.72
C THR A 155 -5.58 18.21 -7.99
N LEU A 156 -4.96 19.24 -8.55
CA LEU A 156 -3.73 19.85 -8.06
C LEU A 156 -3.95 21.35 -7.83
N GLU A 157 -3.45 21.87 -6.72
CA GLU A 157 -3.29 23.31 -6.52
C GLU A 157 -1.81 23.67 -6.62
N ILE A 158 -1.49 24.59 -7.53
CA ILE A 158 -0.12 24.92 -7.91
C ILE A 158 0.08 26.42 -7.84
N SER A 159 1.23 26.87 -7.33
CA SER A 159 1.76 28.23 -7.45
C SER A 159 2.90 28.23 -8.45
N ALA A 160 2.86 29.13 -9.41
CA ALA A 160 3.86 29.28 -10.49
C ALA A 160 4.18 30.73 -10.79
N ASP A 161 5.33 31.00 -11.41
CA ASP A 161 5.74 32.27 -12.02
C ASP A 161 5.57 33.54 -11.14
N ASN A 162 5.96 33.43 -9.86
CA ASN A 162 5.83 34.53 -8.89
C ASN A 162 4.38 35.04 -8.72
N GLU A 163 3.38 34.26 -9.09
CA GLU A 163 1.98 34.57 -8.79
C GLU A 163 1.72 34.48 -7.28
N ASN A 164 0.99 35.48 -6.75
CA ASN A 164 0.56 35.47 -5.34
C ASN A 164 -0.66 34.61 -5.08
N SER A 165 -1.16 33.91 -6.11
CA SER A 165 -2.35 33.08 -6.07
C SER A 165 -2.05 31.65 -6.55
N THR A 166 -2.75 30.68 -5.97
CA THR A 166 -2.73 29.32 -6.47
C THR A 166 -3.74 29.12 -7.59
N ARG A 167 -3.43 28.20 -8.49
CA ARG A 167 -4.36 27.74 -9.53
C ARG A 167 -4.69 26.30 -9.32
N THR A 168 -5.96 25.94 -9.54
CA THR A 168 -6.43 24.57 -9.47
C THR A 168 -6.48 23.96 -10.87
N TYR A 169 -5.88 22.78 -10.99
CA TYR A 169 -5.88 21.97 -12.21
C TYR A 169 -6.52 20.62 -11.92
N THR A 170 -7.40 20.19 -12.81
CA THR A 170 -7.99 18.85 -12.74
C THR A 170 -7.66 18.09 -14.01
N THR A 171 -7.15 16.87 -13.87
CA THR A 171 -6.78 16.01 -14.98
C THR A 171 -7.22 14.56 -14.71
N GLN A 172 -7.15 13.76 -15.74
CA GLN A 172 -7.49 12.33 -15.69
C GLN A 172 -6.20 11.48 -15.74
N VAL A 173 -6.09 10.51 -14.83
CA VAL A 173 -5.00 9.56 -14.80
C VAL A 173 -5.56 8.21 -15.25
N PRO A 174 -5.22 7.76 -16.47
CA PRO A 174 -5.71 6.48 -16.97
C PRO A 174 -5.12 5.31 -16.18
N LEU A 175 -5.92 4.25 -16.04
CA LEU A 175 -5.42 2.99 -15.50
C LEU A 175 -4.72 2.22 -16.63
N PRO A 176 -3.49 1.73 -16.44
CA PRO A 176 -2.83 0.85 -17.39
C PRO A 176 -3.70 -0.39 -17.66
N ASP A 177 -4.07 -0.64 -18.92
CA ASP A 177 -4.93 -1.76 -19.31
C ASP A 177 -6.26 -1.87 -18.52
N GLY A 178 -6.75 -0.74 -17.97
CA GLY A 178 -7.96 -0.70 -17.13
C GLY A 178 -7.78 -1.30 -15.73
N GLU A 179 -6.55 -1.43 -15.24
CA GLU A 179 -6.26 -2.02 -13.94
C GLU A 179 -5.02 -1.39 -13.28
N LEU A 180 -5.08 -1.14 -11.97
CA LEU A 180 -3.91 -1.02 -11.12
C LEU A 180 -3.73 -2.32 -10.35
N LYS A 181 -2.66 -3.02 -10.65
CA LYS A 181 -2.32 -4.30 -10.03
C LYS A 181 -1.58 -4.09 -8.71
N ALA A 182 -1.73 -5.06 -7.82
CA ALA A 182 -0.96 -5.12 -6.58
C ALA A 182 0.56 -5.14 -6.83
N GLY A 183 1.33 -4.54 -5.92
CA GLY A 183 2.79 -4.58 -5.93
C GLY A 183 3.47 -3.75 -7.01
N ASN A 184 2.78 -2.82 -7.67
CA ASN A 184 3.36 -1.92 -8.65
C ASN A 184 3.71 -0.56 -8.02
N SER A 185 4.81 0.00 -8.46
CA SER A 185 5.27 1.36 -8.12
C SER A 185 5.84 2.03 -9.37
#